data_fc0c491642adce22361568fa4e89e73b
#
_entry.id   fc0c491642adce22361568fa4e89e73b
#
_cell.length_a   1.000
_cell.length_b   1.000
_cell.length_c   1.000
_cell.angle_alpha   90.00
_cell.angle_beta   90.00
_cell.angle_gamma   90.00
#
_symmetry.space_group_name_H-M   'P 1'
#
loop_
_entity.id
_entity.type
_entity.pdbx_description
1 polymer ?
#
loop_
_entity_poly.entity_id
_entity_poly.type
_entity_poly.pdbx_seq_one_letter_code
_entity_poly.pdbx_strand_id
1 'polypeptide(L)'
;SFDRDNDYLYLTRMYDINNEYYSKLLSKKAEYELVRAGFVSDNEIMEQAVPSDEPISPNVKLIYIYLAGGAIFIGLLIILAQYLLHNTVTSVKDIVKHTNTPILGMIPSYDSDIPVSQLIVDKNPKSMMTEAFRSIRSNLQFISNAEGAKVMAVTSTISGEGKTFIAINLAGILAFSSKKVILLDLDMRKPKTHIGFNVQNTIGMSTLLINESTLEESIQKSSLDNLHFITAGPIPPNPSELIISPKLEELVETLKKIYDVVIIDTPPVGIVTDALPILKRVDYPIYVVRADYSKKMFLTNIGMLKEQKGVDRLSVVLNGFGKGAKGYGKYGYGYGYGYGYGYGYGYGYGYGYGYTSGYTSGYYEDSDPGEKKSLFKKLFKKK
;
A
#
# COMPACT_ATOMS: atom_id res chain seq x y z
N SER A 1 -3.69 30.65 139.13
CA SER A 1 -4.19 31.43 138.00
C SER A 1 -3.13 31.48 136.81
N PHE A 2 -1.86 31.27 137.12
CA PHE A 2 -0.79 31.43 136.11
C PHE A 2 -0.79 30.32 135.04
N ASP A 3 -1.19 29.05 135.37
CA ASP A 3 -1.23 27.94 134.37
C ASP A 3 -2.39 28.09 133.37
N ARG A 4 -3.51 28.63 133.81
CA ARG A 4 -4.69 28.83 132.94
C ARG A 4 -4.44 29.90 131.81
N ASP A 5 -3.68 30.96 132.18
CA ASP A 5 -3.35 32.01 131.22
C ASP A 5 -2.33 31.57 130.18
N ASN A 6 -1.40 30.67 130.58
CA ASN A 6 -0.48 30.03 129.60
C ASN A 6 -1.18 29.06 128.65
N ASP A 7 -2.10 28.24 129.17
CA ASP A 7 -2.88 27.31 128.33
C ASP A 7 -3.79 28.09 127.34
N TYR A 8 -4.33 29.22 127.86
CA TYR A 8 -5.17 30.08 126.95
C TYR A 8 -4.30 30.70 125.91
N LEU A 9 -3.11 31.20 126.24
CA LEU A 9 -2.17 31.75 125.23
C LEU A 9 -1.70 30.75 124.21
N TYR A 10 -1.47 29.53 124.67
CA TYR A 10 -1.07 28.38 123.77
C TYR A 10 -2.24 27.99 122.88
N LEU A 11 -3.44 27.83 123.36
CA LEU A 11 -4.62 27.55 122.56
C LEU A 11 -4.95 28.65 121.57
N THR A 12 -4.79 29.95 121.99
CA THR A 12 -4.99 31.08 121.04
C THR A 12 -3.95 31.04 119.95
N ARG A 13 -2.68 30.79 120.29
CA ARG A 13 -1.66 30.68 119.29
C ARG A 13 -1.90 29.53 118.31
N MET A 14 -2.28 28.42 118.88
CA MET A 14 -2.67 27.24 118.05
C MET A 14 -3.82 27.50 117.14
N TYR A 15 -4.80 28.26 117.62
CA TYR A 15 -5.96 28.65 116.85
C TYR A 15 -5.53 29.62 115.74
N ASP A 16 -4.74 30.64 116.06
CA ASP A 16 -4.29 31.61 115.08
C ASP A 16 -3.42 30.97 113.97
N ILE A 17 -2.52 30.06 114.35
CA ILE A 17 -1.68 29.27 113.40
C ILE A 17 -2.59 28.40 112.52
N ASN A 18 -3.55 27.74 113.14
CA ASN A 18 -4.44 26.86 112.38
C ASN A 18 -5.32 27.64 111.43
N ASN A 19 -5.81 28.84 111.90
CA ASN A 19 -6.63 29.71 111.07
C ASN A 19 -5.82 30.32 109.90
N GLU A 20 -4.54 30.69 110.16
CA GLU A 20 -3.62 31.08 109.09
C GLU A 20 -3.37 29.98 108.05
N TYR A 21 -3.13 28.74 108.53
CA TYR A 21 -2.97 27.61 107.58
C TYR A 21 -4.24 27.30 106.84
N TYR A 22 -5.40 27.38 107.49
CA TYR A 22 -6.70 27.16 106.85
C TYR A 22 -6.96 28.19 105.77
N SER A 23 -6.74 29.50 106.12
CA SER A 23 -6.89 30.56 105.08
C SER A 23 -5.95 30.43 103.92
N LYS A 24 -4.65 30.02 104.17
CA LYS A 24 -3.69 29.74 103.10
C LYS A 24 -4.10 28.57 102.26
N LEU A 25 -4.60 27.48 102.83
CA LEU A 25 -5.08 26.33 102.13
C LEU A 25 -6.32 26.66 101.29
N LEU A 26 -7.21 27.51 101.81
CA LEU A 26 -8.40 27.93 101.09
C LEU A 26 -8.05 28.85 99.89
N SER A 27 -7.11 29.78 100.11
CA SER A 27 -6.62 30.59 99.01
C SER A 27 -5.93 29.79 97.89
N LYS A 28 -5.09 28.80 98.33
CA LYS A 28 -4.46 27.87 97.31
C LYS A 28 -5.46 26.97 96.61
N LYS A 29 -6.50 26.54 97.33
CA LYS A 29 -7.56 25.75 96.68
C LYS A 29 -8.32 26.63 95.67
N ALA A 30 -8.65 27.86 95.99
CA ALA A 30 -9.27 28.75 95.06
C ALA A 30 -8.40 29.08 93.85
N GLU A 31 -7.09 29.22 94.07
CA GLU A 31 -6.12 29.42 92.96
C GLU A 31 -6.07 28.20 92.05
N TYR A 32 -5.99 26.98 92.61
CA TYR A 32 -6.05 25.77 91.82
C TYR A 32 -7.35 25.53 91.09
N GLU A 33 -8.51 25.90 91.71
CA GLU A 33 -9.80 25.85 91.07
C GLU A 33 -9.91 26.85 89.93
N LEU A 34 -9.34 28.07 90.06
CA LEU A 34 -9.25 29.09 89.02
C LEU A 34 -8.35 28.66 87.88
N VAL A 35 -7.17 28.08 88.16
CA VAL A 35 -6.27 27.53 87.18
C VAL A 35 -6.94 26.37 86.47
N ARG A 36 -7.65 25.49 87.18
CA ARG A 36 -8.41 24.37 86.57
C ARG A 36 -9.56 24.86 85.70
N ALA A 37 -10.25 25.91 86.11
CA ALA A 37 -11.35 26.53 85.32
C ALA A 37 -10.78 27.25 84.08
N GLY A 38 -9.56 27.80 84.17
CA GLY A 38 -8.87 28.49 83.14
C GLY A 38 -8.12 27.54 82.12
N PHE A 39 -8.01 26.22 82.42
CA PHE A 39 -7.53 25.29 81.52
C PHE A 39 -8.63 24.99 80.46
N VAL A 40 -8.85 25.91 79.53
CA VAL A 40 -9.49 25.67 78.28
C VAL A 40 -8.43 25.00 77.42
N SER A 41 -8.73 23.80 76.99
CA SER A 41 -7.86 23.11 76.00
C SER A 41 -7.77 23.97 74.76
N ASP A 42 -6.56 24.46 74.46
CA ASP A 42 -6.29 25.18 73.19
C ASP A 42 -6.46 24.28 71.95
N ASN A 43 -6.74 23.03 72.19
CA ASN A 43 -6.98 22.07 71.09
C ASN A 43 -8.51 21.97 70.88
N GLU A 44 -8.98 22.69 69.88
CA GLU A 44 -10.33 22.54 69.34
C GLU A 44 -10.29 21.50 68.25
N ILE A 45 -11.16 20.48 68.35
CA ILE A 45 -11.32 19.52 67.25
C ILE A 45 -12.08 20.26 66.15
N MET A 46 -11.34 20.79 65.19
CA MET A 46 -11.94 21.52 64.06
C MET A 46 -12.76 20.59 63.18
N GLU A 47 -12.30 19.33 62.98
CA GLU A 47 -13.02 18.39 62.15
C GLU A 47 -12.68 16.94 62.57
N GLN A 48 -13.67 16.08 62.62
CA GLN A 48 -13.40 14.63 62.88
C GLN A 48 -12.85 14.03 61.60
N ALA A 49 -11.79 13.22 61.70
CA ALA A 49 -11.28 12.45 60.57
C ALA A 49 -12.33 11.44 60.09
N VAL A 50 -12.96 11.75 58.96
CA VAL A 50 -13.92 10.84 58.29
C VAL A 50 -13.17 10.15 57.18
N PRO A 51 -13.28 8.84 57.00
CA PRO A 51 -12.70 8.15 55.82
C PRO A 51 -13.38 8.69 54.60
N SER A 52 -12.58 8.98 53.55
CA SER A 52 -13.11 9.42 52.26
C SER A 52 -13.90 8.29 51.61
N ASP A 53 -15.09 8.56 51.11
CA ASP A 53 -15.94 7.58 50.40
C ASP A 53 -15.33 7.17 49.07
N GLU A 54 -14.44 7.99 48.49
CA GLU A 54 -13.71 7.66 47.29
C GLU A 54 -12.22 7.44 47.59
N PRO A 55 -11.57 6.43 46.99
CA PRO A 55 -10.14 6.20 47.16
C PRO A 55 -9.35 7.37 46.57
N ILE A 56 -8.50 7.99 47.34
CA ILE A 56 -7.62 9.09 46.94
C ILE A 56 -6.54 8.59 45.96
N SER A 57 -6.16 7.34 46.06
CA SER A 57 -5.16 6.69 45.20
C SER A 57 -5.49 5.18 45.05
N PRO A 58 -5.34 4.61 43.84
CA PRO A 58 -5.02 5.24 42.53
C PRO A 58 -6.22 5.99 41.92
N ASN A 59 -5.99 7.14 41.28
CA ASN A 59 -7.04 7.83 40.55
C ASN A 59 -7.33 7.11 39.21
N VAL A 60 -8.33 6.25 39.23
CA VAL A 60 -8.71 5.36 38.12
C VAL A 60 -9.04 6.15 36.85
N LYS A 61 -9.69 7.32 36.96
CA LYS A 61 -10.01 8.18 35.80
C LYS A 61 -8.74 8.67 35.09
N LEU A 62 -7.75 9.06 35.86
CA LEU A 62 -6.47 9.55 35.35
C LEU A 62 -5.66 8.44 34.70
N ILE A 63 -5.72 7.22 35.22
CA ILE A 63 -5.10 6.04 34.61
C ILE A 63 -5.74 5.74 33.25
N TYR A 64 -7.07 5.76 33.14
CA TYR A 64 -7.73 5.56 31.84
C TYR A 64 -7.36 6.62 30.81
N ILE A 65 -7.23 7.90 31.23
CA ILE A 65 -6.79 8.99 30.35
C ILE A 65 -5.37 8.74 29.83
N TYR A 66 -4.45 8.33 30.71
CA TYR A 66 -3.08 8.00 30.27
C TYR A 66 -3.01 6.78 29.36
N LEU A 67 -3.79 5.73 29.66
CA LEU A 67 -3.88 4.55 28.79
C LEU A 67 -4.45 4.89 27.42
N ALA A 68 -5.54 5.68 27.37
CA ALA A 68 -6.12 6.13 26.12
C ALA A 68 -5.16 7.01 25.32
N GLY A 69 -4.53 7.99 25.98
CA GLY A 69 -3.50 8.84 25.36
C GLY A 69 -2.30 8.06 24.84
N GLY A 70 -1.81 7.10 25.63
CA GLY A 70 -0.73 6.22 25.24
C GLY A 70 -1.08 5.34 24.03
N ALA A 71 -2.29 4.78 24.00
CA ALA A 71 -2.77 3.98 22.88
C ALA A 71 -2.86 4.80 21.57
N ILE A 72 -3.39 6.02 21.65
CA ILE A 72 -3.46 6.94 20.50
C ILE A 72 -2.04 7.30 20.04
N PHE A 73 -1.13 7.62 20.95
CA PHE A 73 0.25 7.96 20.61
C PHE A 73 0.98 6.81 19.92
N ILE A 74 0.86 5.59 20.45
CA ILE A 74 1.43 4.39 19.82
C ILE A 74 0.80 4.15 18.44
N GLY A 75 -0.52 4.30 18.31
CA GLY A 75 -1.22 4.20 17.02
C GLY A 75 -0.67 5.18 15.98
N LEU A 76 -0.45 6.44 16.36
CA LEU A 76 0.15 7.45 15.49
C LEU A 76 1.60 7.10 15.11
N LEU A 77 2.40 6.58 16.04
CA LEU A 77 3.76 6.13 15.74
C LEU A 77 3.79 4.97 14.75
N ILE A 78 2.87 4.01 14.88
CA ILE A 78 2.75 2.89 13.92
C ILE A 78 2.38 3.41 12.54
N ILE A 79 1.39 4.31 12.44
CA ILE A 79 0.99 4.92 11.15
C ILE A 79 2.16 5.69 10.53
N LEU A 80 2.86 6.48 11.33
CA LEU A 80 4.04 7.23 10.88
C LEU A 80 5.15 6.30 10.38
N ALA A 81 5.44 5.23 11.12
CA ALA A 81 6.42 4.22 10.74
C ALA A 81 6.02 3.53 9.42
N GLN A 82 4.76 3.12 9.26
CA GLN A 82 4.25 2.55 8.01
C GLN A 82 4.37 3.53 6.85
N TYR A 83 4.05 4.81 7.07
CA TYR A 83 4.19 5.85 6.04
C TYR A 83 5.64 6.07 5.60
N LEU A 84 6.58 6.15 6.54
CA LEU A 84 7.99 6.33 6.27
C LEU A 84 8.65 5.10 5.61
N LEU A 85 8.19 3.89 5.98
CA LEU A 85 8.68 2.63 5.43
C LEU A 85 8.03 2.26 4.09
N HIS A 86 6.95 2.97 3.69
CA HIS A 86 6.24 2.69 2.44
C HIS A 86 7.04 3.18 1.23
N ASN A 87 7.86 2.28 0.68
CA ASN A 87 8.79 2.56 -0.42
C ASN A 87 8.36 1.90 -1.74
N THR A 88 7.05 1.68 -1.94
CA THR A 88 6.52 1.11 -3.19
C THR A 88 5.89 2.17 -4.06
N VAL A 89 5.85 1.91 -5.36
CA VAL A 89 5.15 2.73 -6.34
C VAL A 89 3.65 2.52 -6.16
N THR A 90 2.89 3.59 -5.96
CA THR A 90 1.43 3.51 -5.76
C THR A 90 0.65 4.18 -6.88
N SER A 91 1.25 5.12 -7.58
CA SER A 91 0.57 5.97 -8.56
C SER A 91 1.46 6.37 -9.73
N VAL A 92 0.80 6.86 -10.77
CA VAL A 92 1.47 7.49 -11.92
C VAL A 92 2.34 8.66 -11.48
N LYS A 93 1.93 9.42 -10.46
CA LYS A 93 2.70 10.56 -9.94
C LYS A 93 4.09 10.14 -9.45
N ASP A 94 4.20 8.96 -8.85
CA ASP A 94 5.50 8.42 -8.43
C ASP A 94 6.42 8.18 -9.63
N ILE A 95 5.87 7.66 -10.75
CA ILE A 95 6.64 7.40 -11.98
C ILE A 95 7.10 8.72 -12.60
N VAL A 96 6.17 9.67 -12.81
CA VAL A 96 6.48 10.99 -13.42
C VAL A 96 7.50 11.77 -12.61
N LYS A 97 7.47 11.65 -11.28
CA LYS A 97 8.44 12.34 -10.40
C LYS A 97 9.86 11.81 -10.54
N HIS A 98 10.03 10.55 -10.89
CA HIS A 98 11.35 9.88 -10.91
C HIS A 98 11.87 9.63 -12.34
N THR A 99 11.04 9.76 -13.36
CA THR A 99 11.44 9.50 -14.75
C THR A 99 10.63 10.33 -15.74
N ASN A 100 11.31 10.84 -16.78
CA ASN A 100 10.68 11.55 -17.92
C ASN A 100 10.20 10.57 -19.01
N THR A 101 9.93 9.32 -18.65
CA THR A 101 9.51 8.30 -19.61
C THR A 101 7.99 8.37 -19.79
N PRO A 102 7.48 8.34 -21.05
CA PRO A 102 6.06 8.41 -21.31
C PRO A 102 5.32 7.20 -20.71
N ILE A 103 4.14 7.46 -20.16
CA ILE A 103 3.27 6.43 -19.61
C ILE A 103 2.31 5.98 -20.70
N LEU A 104 2.42 4.72 -21.07
CA LEU A 104 1.60 4.12 -22.11
C LEU A 104 0.17 3.84 -21.62
N GLY A 105 0.02 3.49 -20.34
CA GLY A 105 -1.28 3.25 -19.74
C GLY A 105 -1.20 2.67 -18.34
N MET A 106 -2.38 2.46 -17.75
CA MET A 106 -2.56 1.86 -16.44
C MET A 106 -3.50 0.67 -16.55
N ILE A 107 -3.12 -0.45 -15.94
CA ILE A 107 -3.95 -1.65 -15.88
C ILE A 107 -4.46 -1.79 -14.45
N PRO A 108 -5.78 -1.87 -14.23
CA PRO A 108 -6.36 -2.06 -12.91
C PRO A 108 -5.96 -3.41 -12.30
N SER A 109 -6.03 -3.50 -10.97
CA SER A 109 -5.87 -4.78 -10.29
C SER A 109 -7.04 -5.69 -10.63
N TYR A 110 -6.74 -6.96 -10.87
CA TYR A 110 -7.75 -7.98 -11.09
C TYR A 110 -7.96 -8.75 -9.78
N ASP A 111 -9.17 -8.68 -9.25
CA ASP A 111 -9.51 -9.23 -7.91
C ASP A 111 -10.05 -10.67 -7.95
N SER A 112 -10.23 -11.25 -9.13
CA SER A 112 -10.67 -12.64 -9.27
C SER A 112 -9.46 -13.59 -9.22
N ASP A 113 -9.66 -14.80 -8.67
CA ASP A 113 -8.68 -15.88 -8.71
C ASP A 113 -8.44 -16.32 -10.15
N ILE A 114 -7.56 -15.60 -10.82
CA ILE A 114 -7.16 -15.98 -12.17
C ILE A 114 -5.87 -16.79 -12.08
N PRO A 115 -5.82 -17.96 -12.74
CA PRO A 115 -4.58 -18.65 -12.97
C PRO A 115 -3.59 -17.73 -13.70
N VAL A 116 -2.33 -17.82 -13.32
CA VAL A 116 -1.24 -16.98 -13.83
C VAL A 116 -1.34 -16.76 -15.33
N SER A 117 -1.39 -15.49 -15.74
CA SER A 117 -1.22 -15.04 -17.15
C SER A 117 -2.27 -15.48 -18.17
N GLN A 118 -3.55 -15.36 -17.86
CA GLN A 118 -4.60 -15.70 -18.84
C GLN A 118 -4.90 -14.58 -19.84
N LEU A 119 -5.40 -14.96 -21.01
CA LEU A 119 -5.86 -14.05 -22.05
C LEU A 119 -7.25 -13.47 -21.66
N ILE A 120 -7.26 -12.44 -20.80
CA ILE A 120 -8.47 -11.86 -20.23
C ILE A 120 -9.28 -11.08 -21.26
N VAL A 121 -8.61 -10.40 -22.18
CA VAL A 121 -9.26 -9.61 -23.23
C VAL A 121 -10.18 -10.44 -24.12
N ASP A 122 -9.93 -11.73 -24.24
CA ASP A 122 -10.80 -12.68 -24.96
C ASP A 122 -11.99 -13.11 -24.08
N LYS A 123 -11.73 -13.45 -22.82
CA LYS A 123 -12.77 -13.96 -21.90
C LYS A 123 -13.76 -12.89 -21.45
N ASN A 124 -13.31 -11.66 -21.25
CA ASN A 124 -14.11 -10.55 -20.73
C ASN A 124 -13.91 -9.28 -21.58
N PRO A 125 -14.41 -9.24 -22.82
CA PRO A 125 -14.17 -8.13 -23.76
C PRO A 125 -14.78 -6.80 -23.32
N LYS A 126 -15.74 -6.79 -22.40
CA LYS A 126 -16.38 -5.57 -21.85
C LYS A 126 -15.82 -5.16 -20.47
N SER A 127 -14.78 -5.81 -19.98
CA SER A 127 -14.25 -5.49 -18.66
C SER A 127 -13.43 -4.18 -18.68
N MET A 128 -13.33 -3.53 -17.52
CA MET A 128 -12.49 -2.35 -17.32
C MET A 128 -11.02 -2.64 -17.69
N MET A 129 -10.57 -3.86 -17.46
CA MET A 129 -9.22 -4.31 -17.83
C MET A 129 -9.04 -4.33 -19.36
N THR A 130 -10.01 -4.86 -20.10
CA THR A 130 -9.98 -4.86 -21.56
C THR A 130 -9.99 -3.44 -22.13
N GLU A 131 -10.74 -2.52 -21.53
CA GLU A 131 -10.70 -1.11 -21.91
C GLU A 131 -9.34 -0.46 -21.64
N ALA A 132 -8.69 -0.81 -20.54
CA ALA A 132 -7.34 -0.35 -20.28
C ALA A 132 -6.34 -0.82 -21.34
N PHE A 133 -6.44 -2.06 -21.81
CA PHE A 133 -5.62 -2.56 -22.92
C PHE A 133 -5.97 -1.90 -24.27
N ARG A 134 -7.26 -1.59 -24.52
CA ARG A 134 -7.65 -0.79 -25.71
C ARG A 134 -7.03 0.60 -25.70
N SER A 135 -6.99 1.23 -24.52
CA SER A 135 -6.32 2.52 -24.34
C SER A 135 -4.82 2.43 -24.62
N ILE A 136 -4.14 1.40 -24.10
CA ILE A 136 -2.72 1.16 -24.39
C ILE A 136 -2.50 0.98 -25.89
N ARG A 137 -3.33 0.19 -26.57
CA ARG A 137 -3.27 0.01 -28.03
C ARG A 137 -3.39 1.34 -28.78
N SER A 138 -4.38 2.18 -28.41
CA SER A 138 -4.53 3.51 -29.01
C SER A 138 -3.29 4.36 -28.81
N ASN A 139 -2.72 4.35 -27.61
CA ASN A 139 -1.52 5.14 -27.31
C ASN A 139 -0.30 4.66 -28.08
N LEU A 140 -0.15 3.37 -28.32
CA LEU A 140 0.91 2.83 -29.17
C LEU A 140 0.84 3.35 -30.61
N GLN A 141 -0.36 3.55 -31.17
CA GLN A 141 -0.53 4.11 -32.51
C GLN A 141 -0.02 5.55 -32.64
N PHE A 142 -0.10 6.33 -31.55
CA PHE A 142 0.41 7.72 -31.54
C PHE A 142 1.94 7.82 -31.43
N ILE A 143 2.61 6.79 -30.89
CA ILE A 143 4.06 6.81 -30.66
C ILE A 143 4.84 6.61 -31.98
N SER A 144 4.31 5.88 -32.94
CA SER A 144 4.97 5.67 -34.23
C SER A 144 3.96 5.39 -35.36
N ASN A 145 4.01 6.21 -36.39
CA ASN A 145 3.29 6.02 -37.64
C ASN A 145 4.15 5.32 -38.71
N ALA A 146 5.26 4.65 -38.27
CA ALA A 146 6.13 3.94 -39.22
C ALA A 146 5.35 2.83 -39.92
N GLU A 147 5.53 2.66 -41.23
CA GLU A 147 4.96 1.55 -41.99
C GLU A 147 5.68 0.22 -41.71
N GLY A 148 5.00 -0.91 -41.96
CA GLY A 148 5.55 -2.25 -41.79
C GLY A 148 5.28 -2.89 -40.44
N ALA A 149 5.81 -4.11 -40.28
CA ALA A 149 5.67 -4.91 -39.07
C ALA A 149 6.33 -4.23 -37.86
N LYS A 150 5.69 -4.33 -36.69
CA LYS A 150 6.18 -3.72 -35.45
C LYS A 150 6.72 -4.79 -34.49
N VAL A 151 7.85 -4.51 -33.89
CA VAL A 151 8.44 -5.34 -32.84
C VAL A 151 8.32 -4.64 -31.51
N MET A 152 7.72 -5.31 -30.53
CA MET A 152 7.54 -4.80 -29.17
C MET A 152 8.26 -5.73 -28.20
N ALA A 153 8.87 -5.19 -27.16
CA ALA A 153 9.43 -6.00 -26.07
C ALA A 153 8.86 -5.54 -24.74
N VAL A 154 8.43 -6.50 -23.92
CA VAL A 154 7.88 -6.25 -22.59
C VAL A 154 8.87 -6.72 -21.55
N THR A 155 9.29 -5.81 -20.66
CA THR A 155 10.24 -6.10 -19.59
C THR A 155 9.79 -5.48 -18.27
N SER A 156 10.56 -5.69 -17.19
CA SER A 156 10.33 -5.11 -15.86
C SER A 156 11.62 -5.11 -15.03
N THR A 157 11.59 -4.59 -13.81
CA THR A 157 12.77 -4.66 -12.93
C THR A 157 12.96 -6.04 -12.35
N ILE A 158 11.90 -6.61 -11.80
CA ILE A 158 11.93 -7.90 -11.08
C ILE A 158 10.82 -8.83 -11.57
N SER A 159 10.95 -10.12 -11.21
CA SER A 159 9.89 -11.08 -11.48
C SER A 159 8.64 -10.75 -10.63
N GLY A 160 7.45 -10.99 -11.18
CA GLY A 160 6.17 -10.76 -10.48
C GLY A 160 5.52 -9.40 -10.74
N GLU A 161 6.13 -8.52 -11.55
CA GLU A 161 5.55 -7.23 -11.94
C GLU A 161 4.44 -7.36 -13.00
N GLY A 162 4.32 -8.53 -13.64
CA GLY A 162 3.22 -8.83 -14.56
C GLY A 162 3.59 -8.69 -16.05
N LYS A 163 4.87 -8.77 -16.41
CA LYS A 163 5.35 -8.71 -17.82
C LYS A 163 4.57 -9.63 -18.75
N THR A 164 4.59 -10.94 -18.46
CA THR A 164 3.92 -11.96 -19.26
C THR A 164 2.42 -11.70 -19.38
N PHE A 165 1.77 -11.28 -18.28
CA PHE A 165 0.37 -10.89 -18.29
C PHE A 165 0.09 -9.73 -19.25
N ILE A 166 0.93 -8.70 -19.20
CA ILE A 166 0.83 -7.54 -20.10
C ILE A 166 1.09 -7.96 -21.55
N ALA A 167 2.13 -8.77 -21.79
CA ALA A 167 2.48 -9.25 -23.11
C ALA A 167 1.35 -10.06 -23.76
N ILE A 168 0.76 -11.03 -23.05
CA ILE A 168 -0.35 -11.87 -23.53
C ILE A 168 -1.59 -11.01 -23.85
N ASN A 169 -2.00 -10.12 -22.96
CA ASN A 169 -3.22 -9.34 -23.16
C ASN A 169 -3.02 -8.20 -24.18
N LEU A 170 -1.81 -7.66 -24.29
CA LEU A 170 -1.46 -6.73 -25.37
C LEU A 170 -1.50 -7.42 -26.73
N ALA A 171 -0.96 -8.66 -26.82
CA ALA A 171 -1.05 -9.47 -28.02
C ALA A 171 -2.52 -9.75 -28.39
N GLY A 172 -3.34 -10.11 -27.42
CA GLY A 172 -4.76 -10.35 -27.63
C GLY A 172 -5.51 -9.13 -28.14
N ILE A 173 -5.32 -7.94 -27.51
CA ILE A 173 -6.05 -6.73 -27.93
C ILE A 173 -5.61 -6.23 -29.33
N LEU A 174 -4.37 -6.49 -29.72
CA LEU A 174 -3.88 -6.20 -31.07
C LEU A 174 -4.46 -7.18 -32.08
N ALA A 175 -4.56 -8.47 -31.76
CA ALA A 175 -5.20 -9.48 -32.61
C ALA A 175 -6.70 -9.19 -32.82
N PHE A 176 -7.41 -8.69 -31.80
CA PHE A 176 -8.79 -8.21 -31.94
C PHE A 176 -8.95 -7.06 -32.95
N SER A 177 -7.89 -6.32 -33.22
CA SER A 177 -7.91 -5.27 -34.26
C SER A 177 -7.50 -5.78 -35.64
N SER A 178 -7.69 -7.07 -35.89
CA SER A 178 -7.38 -7.74 -37.18
C SER A 178 -5.90 -7.71 -37.59
N LYS A 179 -4.99 -7.48 -36.62
CA LYS A 179 -3.56 -7.60 -36.84
C LYS A 179 -3.12 -9.05 -36.63
N LYS A 180 -2.27 -9.56 -37.51
CA LYS A 180 -1.59 -10.83 -37.29
C LYS A 180 -0.50 -10.65 -36.27
N VAL A 181 -0.64 -11.26 -35.11
CA VAL A 181 0.24 -11.08 -33.95
C VAL A 181 0.92 -12.38 -33.56
N ILE A 182 2.22 -12.34 -33.27
CA ILE A 182 2.94 -13.43 -32.64
C ILE A 182 3.58 -12.98 -31.34
N LEU A 183 3.43 -13.79 -30.28
CA LEU A 183 4.07 -13.60 -28.99
C LEU A 183 5.21 -14.60 -28.80
N LEU A 184 6.42 -14.11 -28.49
CA LEU A 184 7.61 -14.91 -28.21
C LEU A 184 7.93 -14.85 -26.72
N ASP A 185 8.02 -15.99 -26.05
CA ASP A 185 8.46 -16.08 -24.65
C ASP A 185 9.98 -16.28 -24.59
N LEU A 186 10.72 -15.22 -24.27
CA LEU A 186 12.16 -15.26 -24.03
C LEU A 186 12.53 -15.28 -22.53
N ASP A 187 11.55 -15.32 -21.60
CA ASP A 187 11.85 -15.55 -20.19
C ASP A 187 12.09 -17.05 -19.92
N MET A 188 13.15 -17.59 -20.55
CA MET A 188 13.52 -19.00 -20.44
C MET A 188 13.95 -19.40 -19.04
N ARG A 189 14.17 -18.45 -18.13
CA ARG A 189 14.53 -18.71 -16.73
C ARG A 189 13.32 -19.01 -15.85
N LYS A 190 12.20 -18.33 -16.11
CA LYS A 190 10.92 -18.50 -15.39
C LYS A 190 9.76 -18.43 -16.36
N PRO A 191 9.64 -19.38 -17.28
CA PRO A 191 8.63 -19.35 -18.34
C PRO A 191 7.22 -19.41 -17.75
N LYS A 192 6.32 -18.58 -18.28
CA LYS A 192 4.92 -18.48 -17.82
C LYS A 192 3.89 -18.42 -18.95
N THR A 193 4.30 -18.12 -20.16
CA THR A 193 3.40 -17.98 -21.32
C THR A 193 2.62 -19.27 -21.58
N HIS A 194 3.25 -20.44 -21.44
CA HIS A 194 2.60 -21.74 -21.57
C HIS A 194 1.45 -21.95 -20.57
N ILE A 195 1.60 -21.43 -19.33
CA ILE A 195 0.53 -21.47 -18.32
C ILE A 195 -0.62 -20.56 -18.74
N GLY A 196 -0.29 -19.35 -19.27
CA GLY A 196 -1.26 -18.38 -19.71
C GLY A 196 -2.16 -18.84 -20.86
N PHE A 197 -1.63 -19.69 -21.74
CA PHE A 197 -2.38 -20.31 -22.83
C PHE A 197 -2.83 -21.75 -22.52
N ASN A 198 -2.51 -22.29 -21.35
CA ASN A 198 -2.83 -23.64 -20.91
C ASN A 198 -2.31 -24.72 -21.89
N VAL A 199 -1.05 -24.64 -22.25
CA VAL A 199 -0.35 -25.57 -23.17
C VAL A 199 0.89 -26.15 -22.50
N GLN A 200 1.42 -27.22 -23.09
CA GLN A 200 2.71 -27.81 -22.69
C GLN A 200 3.87 -26.92 -23.14
N ASN A 201 4.99 -27.01 -22.44
CA ASN A 201 6.21 -26.23 -22.71
C ASN A 201 7.36 -27.14 -23.18
N THR A 202 7.07 -28.11 -24.03
CA THR A 202 8.04 -29.09 -24.50
C THR A 202 8.84 -28.63 -25.71
N ILE A 203 8.24 -27.80 -26.55
CA ILE A 203 8.84 -27.19 -27.76
C ILE A 203 8.60 -25.66 -27.63
N GLY A 204 9.62 -24.87 -27.95
CA GLY A 204 9.52 -23.41 -27.86
C GLY A 204 10.80 -22.71 -28.28
N MET A 205 10.99 -21.47 -27.77
CA MET A 205 12.13 -20.63 -28.16
C MET A 205 13.48 -21.30 -27.88
N SER A 206 13.64 -22.06 -26.78
CA SER A 206 14.90 -22.72 -26.46
C SER A 206 15.25 -23.79 -27.49
N THR A 207 14.32 -24.67 -27.84
CA THR A 207 14.54 -25.74 -28.84
C THR A 207 14.69 -25.18 -30.26
N LEU A 208 13.94 -24.13 -30.60
CA LEU A 208 14.04 -23.45 -31.88
C LEU A 208 15.42 -22.79 -32.08
N LEU A 209 15.93 -22.11 -31.07
CA LEU A 209 17.22 -21.41 -31.16
C LEU A 209 18.42 -22.32 -31.20
N ILE A 210 18.32 -23.57 -30.73
CA ILE A 210 19.39 -24.58 -30.84
C ILE A 210 19.20 -25.57 -32.04
N ASN A 211 18.19 -25.36 -32.90
CA ASN A 211 17.82 -26.18 -34.03
C ASN A 211 17.32 -27.61 -33.70
N GLU A 212 16.75 -27.79 -32.52
CA GLU A 212 16.06 -29.02 -32.14
C GLU A 212 14.60 -29.06 -32.59
N SER A 213 14.03 -27.91 -33.00
CA SER A 213 12.69 -27.81 -33.58
C SER A 213 12.67 -26.85 -34.75
N THR A 214 11.71 -27.04 -35.66
CA THR A 214 11.44 -26.08 -36.75
C THR A 214 10.55 -24.93 -36.27
N LEU A 215 10.46 -23.86 -37.07
CA LEU A 215 9.59 -22.73 -36.82
C LEU A 215 8.13 -23.15 -36.80
N GLU A 216 7.71 -23.97 -37.76
CA GLU A 216 6.35 -24.49 -37.93
C GLU A 216 5.91 -25.33 -36.73
N GLU A 217 6.79 -26.18 -36.20
CA GLU A 217 6.54 -27.00 -35.01
C GLU A 217 6.43 -26.17 -33.73
N SER A 218 7.14 -25.03 -33.68
CA SER A 218 7.22 -24.19 -32.50
C SER A 218 6.06 -23.18 -32.38
N ILE A 219 5.44 -22.80 -33.53
CA ILE A 219 4.30 -21.88 -33.57
C ILE A 219 3.03 -22.58 -33.10
N GLN A 220 2.40 -22.02 -32.06
CA GLN A 220 1.13 -22.50 -31.54
C GLN A 220 0.04 -21.44 -31.79
N LYS A 221 -1.21 -21.89 -31.99
CA LYS A 221 -2.39 -21.06 -32.18
C LYS A 221 -3.08 -20.83 -30.83
N SER A 222 -3.53 -19.62 -30.59
CA SER A 222 -4.36 -19.31 -29.42
C SER A 222 -5.86 -19.51 -29.70
N SER A 223 -6.72 -19.16 -28.75
CA SER A 223 -8.17 -19.08 -28.97
C SER A 223 -8.59 -17.97 -29.93
N LEU A 224 -7.69 -17.02 -30.22
CA LEU A 224 -7.91 -15.93 -31.18
C LEU A 224 -7.24 -16.25 -32.51
N ASP A 225 -7.98 -16.21 -33.61
CA ASP A 225 -7.50 -16.60 -34.95
C ASP A 225 -6.22 -15.86 -35.38
N ASN A 226 -6.08 -14.59 -35.03
CA ASN A 226 -4.97 -13.76 -35.43
C ASN A 226 -3.83 -13.72 -34.39
N LEU A 227 -3.89 -14.52 -33.33
CA LEU A 227 -2.87 -14.59 -32.28
C LEU A 227 -2.19 -15.94 -32.26
N HIS A 228 -0.93 -15.94 -32.64
CA HIS A 228 -0.02 -17.09 -32.48
C HIS A 228 0.99 -16.79 -31.37
N PHE A 229 1.62 -17.85 -30.86
CA PHE A 229 2.66 -17.70 -29.83
C PHE A 229 3.70 -18.82 -29.94
N ILE A 230 4.89 -18.55 -29.42
CA ILE A 230 5.93 -19.52 -29.19
C ILE A 230 6.27 -19.48 -27.71
N THR A 231 6.12 -20.60 -27.00
CA THR A 231 6.48 -20.72 -25.58
C THR A 231 8.01 -20.69 -25.41
N ALA A 232 8.49 -20.55 -24.18
CA ALA A 232 9.94 -20.56 -23.93
C ALA A 232 10.62 -21.88 -24.25
N GLY A 233 9.87 -23.00 -24.21
CA GLY A 233 10.44 -24.35 -24.29
C GLY A 233 11.05 -24.80 -22.95
N PRO A 234 11.72 -25.96 -22.93
CA PRO A 234 12.48 -26.43 -21.79
C PRO A 234 13.55 -25.41 -21.36
N ILE A 235 13.83 -25.33 -20.07
CA ILE A 235 14.84 -24.41 -19.55
C ILE A 235 16.23 -24.83 -20.03
N PRO A 236 16.91 -24.02 -20.87
CA PRO A 236 18.23 -24.38 -21.37
C PRO A 236 19.31 -24.08 -20.32
N PRO A 237 20.51 -24.69 -20.43
CA PRO A 237 21.62 -24.40 -19.50
C PRO A 237 22.17 -22.95 -19.63
N ASN A 238 22.06 -22.36 -20.82
CA ASN A 238 22.63 -21.04 -21.17
C ASN A 238 21.59 -20.06 -21.77
N PRO A 239 20.55 -19.66 -21.02
CA PRO A 239 19.48 -18.80 -21.54
C PRO A 239 19.99 -17.48 -22.13
N SER A 240 20.97 -16.87 -21.46
CA SER A 240 21.53 -15.55 -21.85
C SER A 240 22.16 -15.57 -23.23
N GLU A 241 22.91 -16.62 -23.55
CA GLU A 241 23.57 -16.79 -24.88
C GLU A 241 22.55 -16.94 -26.01
N LEU A 242 21.47 -17.68 -25.75
CA LEU A 242 20.40 -17.85 -26.74
C LEU A 242 19.67 -16.53 -27.04
N ILE A 243 19.43 -15.72 -26.00
CA ILE A 243 18.74 -14.42 -26.14
C ILE A 243 19.55 -13.41 -26.97
N ILE A 244 20.86 -13.44 -26.88
CA ILE A 244 21.74 -12.53 -27.64
C ILE A 244 22.26 -13.16 -28.99
N SER A 245 21.81 -14.36 -29.34
CA SER A 245 22.27 -15.04 -30.51
C SER A 245 21.83 -14.34 -31.82
N PRO A 246 22.67 -14.37 -32.88
CA PRO A 246 22.27 -13.87 -34.20
C PRO A 246 21.02 -14.56 -34.74
N LYS A 247 20.79 -15.80 -34.34
CA LYS A 247 19.64 -16.61 -34.76
C LYS A 247 18.31 -16.02 -34.30
N LEU A 248 18.27 -15.39 -33.09
CA LEU A 248 17.07 -14.67 -32.64
C LEU A 248 16.76 -13.49 -33.56
N GLU A 249 17.77 -12.78 -34.05
CA GLU A 249 17.60 -11.66 -34.98
C GLU A 249 17.03 -12.14 -36.32
N GLU A 250 17.61 -13.20 -36.91
CA GLU A 250 17.13 -13.82 -38.14
C GLU A 250 15.67 -14.32 -37.98
N LEU A 251 15.35 -14.90 -36.84
CA LEU A 251 13.99 -15.34 -36.54
C LEU A 251 13.01 -14.14 -36.48
N VAL A 252 13.35 -13.09 -35.79
CA VAL A 252 12.50 -11.90 -35.71
C VAL A 252 12.31 -11.28 -37.09
N GLU A 253 13.34 -11.15 -37.91
CA GLU A 253 13.23 -10.66 -39.30
C GLU A 253 12.37 -11.58 -40.19
N THR A 254 12.42 -12.89 -39.96
CA THR A 254 11.56 -13.85 -40.66
C THR A 254 10.08 -13.66 -40.23
N LEU A 255 9.84 -13.50 -38.95
CA LEU A 255 8.49 -13.29 -38.40
C LEU A 255 7.87 -11.97 -38.84
N LYS A 256 8.65 -10.91 -39.01
CA LYS A 256 8.20 -9.61 -39.54
C LYS A 256 7.65 -9.71 -40.97
N LYS A 257 8.01 -10.72 -41.73
CA LYS A 257 7.44 -10.97 -43.09
C LYS A 257 6.06 -11.60 -43.04
N ILE A 258 5.72 -12.27 -41.93
CA ILE A 258 4.50 -13.07 -41.77
C ILE A 258 3.46 -12.38 -40.89
N TYR A 259 3.92 -11.63 -39.87
CA TYR A 259 3.09 -11.00 -38.84
C TYR A 259 3.19 -9.49 -38.90
N ASP A 260 2.06 -8.82 -38.59
CA ASP A 260 2.02 -7.36 -38.47
C ASP A 260 2.70 -6.88 -37.18
N VAL A 261 2.64 -7.74 -36.12
CA VAL A 261 3.20 -7.42 -34.81
C VAL A 261 3.90 -8.63 -34.22
N VAL A 262 5.14 -8.42 -33.77
CA VAL A 262 5.92 -9.38 -32.98
C VAL A 262 6.07 -8.83 -31.58
N ILE A 263 5.56 -9.55 -30.57
CA ILE A 263 5.70 -9.18 -29.16
C ILE A 263 6.67 -10.14 -28.49
N ILE A 264 7.62 -9.60 -27.74
CA ILE A 264 8.66 -10.37 -27.06
C ILE A 264 8.49 -10.19 -25.56
N ASP A 265 8.14 -11.26 -24.83
CA ASP A 265 8.19 -11.29 -23.37
C ASP A 265 9.62 -11.60 -22.93
N THR A 266 10.28 -10.64 -22.28
CA THR A 266 11.71 -10.73 -21.94
C THR A 266 11.91 -11.00 -20.44
N PRO A 267 13.07 -11.55 -20.02
CA PRO A 267 13.42 -11.59 -18.60
C PRO A 267 13.53 -10.18 -17.99
N PRO A 268 13.41 -10.05 -16.64
CA PRO A 268 13.52 -8.75 -15.95
C PRO A 268 14.92 -8.16 -16.09
N VAL A 269 15.02 -6.90 -16.55
CA VAL A 269 16.32 -6.21 -16.76
C VAL A 269 17.00 -5.74 -15.48
N GLY A 270 16.30 -5.68 -14.36
CA GLY A 270 16.90 -5.33 -13.07
C GLY A 270 17.73 -6.47 -12.46
N ILE A 271 17.52 -7.71 -12.92
CA ILE A 271 18.23 -8.89 -12.45
C ILE A 271 19.25 -9.34 -13.49
N VAL A 272 18.92 -9.21 -14.78
CA VAL A 272 19.71 -9.74 -15.88
C VAL A 272 19.79 -8.72 -17.00
N THR A 273 20.99 -8.50 -17.51
CA THR A 273 21.23 -7.55 -18.61
C THR A 273 20.89 -8.12 -19.99
N ASP A 274 20.50 -9.40 -20.06
CA ASP A 274 20.29 -10.14 -21.31
C ASP A 274 19.22 -9.54 -22.22
N ALA A 275 18.18 -8.92 -21.64
CA ALA A 275 17.13 -8.28 -22.42
C ALA A 275 17.55 -6.92 -23.02
N LEU A 276 18.64 -6.32 -22.58
CA LEU A 276 19.05 -4.98 -23.03
C LEU A 276 19.32 -4.88 -24.54
N PRO A 277 20.01 -5.83 -25.19
CA PRO A 277 20.19 -5.82 -26.65
C PRO A 277 18.85 -5.86 -27.40
N ILE A 278 17.87 -6.62 -26.90
CA ILE A 278 16.52 -6.69 -27.49
C ILE A 278 15.83 -5.32 -27.38
N LEU A 279 15.81 -4.72 -26.17
CA LEU A 279 15.15 -3.44 -25.93
C LEU A 279 15.69 -2.30 -26.83
N LYS A 280 16.96 -2.36 -27.23
CA LYS A 280 17.57 -1.37 -28.14
C LYS A 280 17.12 -1.50 -29.58
N ARG A 281 16.72 -2.71 -30.01
CA ARG A 281 16.43 -3.03 -31.40
C ARG A 281 14.94 -3.02 -31.74
N VAL A 282 14.09 -3.10 -30.71
CA VAL A 282 12.63 -3.11 -30.92
C VAL A 282 12.07 -1.71 -31.14
N ASP A 283 10.92 -1.63 -31.82
CA ASP A 283 10.23 -0.35 -32.07
C ASP A 283 9.60 0.20 -30.79
N TYR A 284 9.08 -0.66 -29.93
CA TYR A 284 8.35 -0.28 -28.70
C TYR A 284 8.84 -1.10 -27.51
N PRO A 285 9.89 -0.65 -26.80
CA PRO A 285 10.25 -1.22 -25.52
C PRO A 285 9.27 -0.74 -24.45
N ILE A 286 8.62 -1.70 -23.77
CA ILE A 286 7.59 -1.47 -22.75
C ILE A 286 8.12 -1.95 -21.40
N TYR A 287 8.13 -1.03 -20.44
CA TYR A 287 8.58 -1.33 -19.09
C TYR A 287 7.39 -1.42 -18.14
N VAL A 288 7.24 -2.56 -17.47
CA VAL A 288 6.14 -2.81 -16.55
C VAL A 288 6.58 -2.50 -15.12
N VAL A 289 5.80 -1.64 -14.45
CA VAL A 289 5.91 -1.31 -13.03
C VAL A 289 4.62 -1.76 -12.37
N ARG A 290 4.68 -2.45 -11.24
CA ARG A 290 3.49 -2.93 -10.53
C ARG A 290 3.22 -2.07 -9.30
N ALA A 291 2.00 -1.53 -9.20
CA ALA A 291 1.54 -0.79 -8.04
C ALA A 291 1.58 -1.66 -6.78
N ASP A 292 1.91 -1.06 -5.64
CA ASP A 292 2.04 -1.68 -4.32
C ASP A 292 3.03 -2.86 -4.24
N TYR A 293 3.87 -3.03 -5.26
CA TYR A 293 4.86 -4.10 -5.36
C TYR A 293 6.25 -3.60 -5.75
N SER A 294 6.36 -2.85 -6.85
CA SER A 294 7.63 -2.29 -7.33
C SER A 294 8.14 -1.21 -6.39
N LYS A 295 9.40 -1.27 -6.00
CA LYS A 295 10.01 -0.24 -5.15
C LYS A 295 10.29 1.04 -5.93
N LYS A 296 10.13 2.21 -5.31
CA LYS A 296 10.41 3.52 -5.95
C LYS A 296 11.84 3.63 -6.47
N MET A 297 12.80 3.02 -5.79
CA MET A 297 14.19 2.97 -6.25
C MET A 297 14.37 2.30 -7.62
N PHE A 298 13.45 1.42 -8.03
CA PHE A 298 13.53 0.79 -9.36
C PHE A 298 13.20 1.75 -10.51
N LEU A 299 12.52 2.86 -10.22
CA LEU A 299 12.22 3.87 -11.23
C LEU A 299 13.49 4.55 -11.77
N THR A 300 14.57 4.59 -10.98
CA THR A 300 15.88 5.08 -11.44
C THR A 300 16.45 4.22 -12.56
N ASN A 301 16.17 2.91 -12.56
CA ASN A 301 16.61 2.01 -13.64
C ASN A 301 15.96 2.37 -14.97
N ILE A 302 14.72 2.87 -14.97
CA ILE A 302 14.03 3.31 -16.18
C ILE A 302 14.76 4.52 -16.80
N GLY A 303 15.14 5.49 -15.98
CA GLY A 303 15.96 6.62 -16.41
C GLY A 303 17.31 6.18 -16.97
N MET A 304 18.00 5.25 -16.29
CA MET A 304 19.29 4.71 -16.76
C MET A 304 19.16 3.97 -18.09
N LEU A 305 18.09 3.21 -18.32
CA LEU A 305 17.85 2.51 -19.58
C LEU A 305 17.71 3.51 -20.72
N LYS A 306 17.00 4.59 -20.53
CA LYS A 306 16.77 5.62 -21.54
C LYS A 306 18.03 6.44 -21.79
N GLU A 307 18.64 7.01 -20.73
CA GLU A 307 19.70 8.00 -20.86
C GLU A 307 21.09 7.38 -21.08
N GLN A 308 21.40 6.29 -20.37
CA GLN A 308 22.74 5.69 -20.39
C GLN A 308 22.85 4.47 -21.29
N LYS A 309 21.75 3.75 -21.48
CA LYS A 309 21.75 2.49 -22.26
C LYS A 309 21.19 2.65 -23.68
N GLY A 310 20.70 3.84 -24.06
CA GLY A 310 20.26 4.12 -25.42
C GLY A 310 18.97 3.40 -25.83
N VAL A 311 18.01 3.29 -24.89
CA VAL A 311 16.66 2.78 -25.17
C VAL A 311 15.70 3.96 -25.31
N ASP A 312 15.75 4.64 -26.45
CA ASP A 312 15.13 5.96 -26.62
C ASP A 312 13.60 5.97 -26.59
N ARG A 313 12.95 4.89 -27.09
CA ARG A 313 11.49 4.80 -27.23
C ARG A 313 10.82 4.09 -26.03
N LEU A 314 11.51 4.00 -24.91
CA LEU A 314 11.00 3.33 -23.70
C LEU A 314 9.70 3.98 -23.22
N SER A 315 8.69 3.16 -22.96
CA SER A 315 7.40 3.55 -22.41
C SER A 315 7.07 2.73 -21.16
N VAL A 316 6.29 3.27 -20.24
CA VAL A 316 5.95 2.60 -18.97
C VAL A 316 4.48 2.21 -18.93
N VAL A 317 4.20 1.01 -18.43
CA VAL A 317 2.85 0.55 -18.06
C VAL A 317 2.80 0.34 -16.55
N LEU A 318 1.84 1.01 -15.87
CA LEU A 318 1.55 0.78 -14.45
C LEU A 318 0.52 -0.34 -14.33
N ASN A 319 0.93 -1.48 -13.80
CA ASN A 319 0.09 -2.67 -13.62
C ASN A 319 -0.44 -2.78 -12.17
N GLY A 320 -1.65 -3.33 -12.00
CA GLY A 320 -2.23 -3.63 -10.69
C GLY A 320 -2.68 -2.38 -9.91
N PHE A 321 -3.05 -1.32 -10.60
CA PHE A 321 -3.52 -0.08 -9.98
C PHE A 321 -4.86 -0.26 -9.28
N GLY A 322 -5.02 0.35 -8.08
CA GLY A 322 -6.31 0.40 -7.36
C GLY A 322 -6.58 -0.74 -6.37
N LYS A 323 -5.63 -1.61 -6.05
CA LYS A 323 -5.80 -2.73 -5.11
C LYS A 323 -6.11 -2.31 -3.66
N GLY A 324 -5.83 -1.07 -3.26
CA GLY A 324 -6.03 -0.53 -1.91
C GLY A 324 -7.33 0.25 -1.69
N ALA A 325 -8.12 0.50 -2.73
CA ALA A 325 -9.27 1.40 -2.65
C ALA A 325 -10.56 0.78 -2.07
N LYS A 326 -10.52 -0.44 -1.52
CA LYS A 326 -11.69 -1.11 -0.92
C LYS A 326 -12.22 -0.47 0.37
N GLY A 327 -11.60 0.59 0.91
CA GLY A 327 -11.94 1.16 2.22
C GLY A 327 -12.45 2.59 2.26
N TYR A 328 -12.27 3.39 1.23
CA TYR A 328 -12.70 4.79 1.27
C TYR A 328 -13.59 5.13 0.07
N GLY A 329 -14.90 5.15 0.35
CA GLY A 329 -15.90 6.00 -0.29
C GLY A 329 -15.98 5.92 -1.80
N LYS A 330 -17.14 5.51 -2.25
CA LYS A 330 -17.80 5.71 -3.53
C LYS A 330 -17.72 7.17 -4.05
N TYR A 331 -16.52 7.74 -4.06
CA TYR A 331 -16.22 9.00 -4.73
C TYR A 331 -15.65 8.66 -6.11
N GLY A 332 -16.51 8.85 -7.10
CA GLY A 332 -16.21 8.64 -8.50
C GLY A 332 -14.90 9.29 -8.91
N TYR A 333 -13.91 8.45 -9.21
CA TYR A 333 -12.82 8.87 -10.06
C TYR A 333 -13.39 8.99 -11.47
N GLY A 334 -13.86 10.20 -11.78
CA GLY A 334 -14.09 10.58 -13.17
C GLY A 334 -12.78 10.42 -13.92
N TYR A 335 -12.69 9.40 -14.78
CA TYR A 335 -11.64 9.29 -15.77
C TYR A 335 -11.80 10.45 -16.77
N GLY A 336 -11.32 11.63 -16.40
CA GLY A 336 -11.10 12.70 -17.33
C GLY A 336 -9.84 12.39 -18.14
N TYR A 337 -9.96 11.68 -19.24
CA TYR A 337 -8.92 11.60 -20.25
C TYR A 337 -8.83 12.95 -20.94
N GLY A 338 -8.12 13.89 -20.32
CA GLY A 338 -7.69 15.12 -20.96
C GLY A 338 -6.29 14.94 -21.52
N TYR A 339 -6.14 14.42 -22.74
CA TYR A 339 -4.90 14.51 -23.48
C TYR A 339 -4.72 15.95 -23.97
N GLY A 340 -4.01 16.76 -23.20
CA GLY A 340 -3.48 18.03 -23.64
C GLY A 340 -1.99 17.89 -23.89
N TYR A 341 -1.56 17.62 -25.12
CA TYR A 341 -0.21 17.96 -25.56
C TYR A 341 -0.13 19.48 -25.66
N GLY A 342 0.39 20.11 -24.62
CA GLY A 342 0.68 21.54 -24.61
C GLY A 342 2.11 21.76 -24.14
N TYR A 343 3.06 21.94 -25.06
CA TYR A 343 4.27 22.67 -24.76
C TYR A 343 3.85 24.13 -24.52
N GLY A 344 3.92 24.58 -23.28
CA GLY A 344 3.61 25.95 -22.96
C GLY A 344 3.93 26.25 -21.49
N TYR A 345 4.98 27.06 -21.28
CA TYR A 345 5.20 27.80 -20.05
C TYR A 345 4.00 28.70 -19.79
N GLY A 346 3.31 28.55 -18.65
CA GLY A 346 2.23 29.45 -18.30
C GLY A 346 1.67 29.21 -16.90
N TYR A 347 1.94 30.14 -16.00
CA TYR A 347 1.24 30.28 -14.72
C TYR A 347 -0.24 30.59 -15.04
N GLY A 348 -1.16 29.79 -14.48
CA GLY A 348 -2.59 30.04 -14.61
C GLY A 348 -3.40 29.45 -13.49
N TYR A 349 -3.86 30.28 -12.56
CA TYR A 349 -4.96 29.99 -11.63
C TYR A 349 -6.25 29.82 -12.46
N GLY A 350 -6.89 28.66 -12.38
CA GLY A 350 -8.18 28.43 -13.02
C GLY A 350 -9.18 27.81 -12.05
N TYR A 351 -10.13 28.61 -11.55
CA TYR A 351 -11.37 28.16 -10.94
C TYR A 351 -12.27 27.59 -12.05
N GLY A 352 -12.54 26.29 -12.02
CA GLY A 352 -13.48 25.65 -12.91
C GLY A 352 -14.70 25.14 -12.15
N TYR A 353 -15.83 25.83 -12.22
CA TYR A 353 -17.16 25.32 -11.90
C TYR A 353 -17.57 24.34 -13.02
N GLY A 354 -17.66 23.06 -12.71
CA GLY A 354 -18.17 22.05 -13.63
C GLY A 354 -19.46 21.44 -13.10
N TYR A 355 -20.60 21.85 -13.64
CA TYR A 355 -21.85 21.11 -13.58
C TYR A 355 -21.69 19.83 -14.40
N THR A 356 -21.82 18.66 -13.79
CA THR A 356 -22.12 17.42 -14.51
C THR A 356 -23.19 16.65 -13.79
N SER A 357 -24.42 16.83 -14.27
CA SER A 357 -25.53 15.94 -14.00
C SER A 357 -25.34 14.62 -14.74
N GLY A 358 -25.70 13.52 -14.05
CA GLY A 358 -25.57 12.14 -14.44
C GLY A 358 -25.94 11.79 -15.88
N TYR A 359 -25.14 10.90 -16.44
CA TYR A 359 -25.48 9.87 -17.42
C TYR A 359 -24.22 9.01 -17.65
N THR A 360 -23.95 8.06 -16.76
CA THR A 360 -23.07 6.92 -17.04
C THR A 360 -23.42 5.75 -16.13
N SER A 361 -24.68 5.34 -16.20
CA SER A 361 -25.11 4.06 -15.66
C SER A 361 -25.60 3.25 -16.85
N GLY A 362 -24.79 2.30 -17.35
CA GLY A 362 -25.31 1.39 -18.35
C GLY A 362 -24.35 0.75 -19.35
N TYR A 363 -23.04 1.01 -19.30
CA TYR A 363 -22.11 0.44 -20.29
C TYR A 363 -21.13 -0.62 -19.82
N TYR A 364 -21.05 -0.89 -18.51
CA TYR A 364 -20.14 -1.90 -17.98
C TYR A 364 -20.90 -2.87 -17.09
N GLU A 365 -21.08 -4.10 -17.56
CA GLU A 365 -21.53 -5.24 -16.75
C GLU A 365 -20.32 -5.81 -16.01
N ASP A 366 -20.12 -5.39 -14.77
CA ASP A 366 -19.36 -6.18 -13.80
C ASP A 366 -20.29 -7.32 -13.34
N SER A 367 -20.21 -8.46 -14.01
CA SER A 367 -20.81 -9.69 -13.51
C SER A 367 -20.00 -10.16 -12.31
N ASP A 368 -20.45 -9.78 -11.12
CA ASP A 368 -19.97 -10.30 -9.83
C ASP A 368 -20.70 -11.64 -9.55
N PRO A 369 -20.07 -12.81 -9.68
CA PRO A 369 -20.66 -14.07 -9.26
C PRO A 369 -20.30 -14.32 -7.80
N GLY A 370 -21.12 -13.83 -6.87
CA GLY A 370 -20.97 -14.23 -5.48
C GLY A 370 -21.32 -13.18 -4.46
N GLU A 371 -22.59 -12.89 -4.28
CA GLU A 371 -23.11 -12.32 -3.02
C GLU A 371 -22.74 -13.21 -1.84
N LYS A 372 -21.62 -12.94 -1.17
CA LYS A 372 -21.42 -13.39 0.21
C LYS A 372 -22.37 -12.61 1.10
N LYS A 373 -23.51 -13.20 1.43
CA LYS A 373 -24.46 -12.72 2.43
C LYS A 373 -23.72 -12.32 3.70
N SER A 374 -23.74 -11.04 3.99
CA SER A 374 -23.17 -10.41 5.18
C SER A 374 -23.61 -11.14 6.45
N LEU A 375 -22.67 -11.69 7.20
CA LEU A 375 -22.85 -12.29 8.52
C LEU A 375 -23.43 -11.31 9.57
N PHE A 376 -23.47 -10.03 9.27
CA PHE A 376 -24.00 -8.97 10.14
C PHE A 376 -25.53 -8.96 10.28
N LYS A 377 -26.30 -9.57 9.36
CA LYS A 377 -27.77 -9.62 9.47
C LYS A 377 -28.30 -10.69 10.44
N LYS A 378 -27.44 -11.59 10.95
CA LYS A 378 -27.84 -12.63 11.92
C LYS A 378 -27.76 -12.20 13.39
N LEU A 379 -27.09 -11.09 13.71
CA LEU A 379 -26.90 -10.64 15.10
C LEU A 379 -27.99 -9.68 15.62
N PHE A 380 -28.86 -9.15 14.76
CA PHE A 380 -29.92 -8.22 15.17
C PHE A 380 -31.34 -8.72 14.94
N LYS A 381 -31.55 -10.05 14.82
CA LYS A 381 -32.89 -10.64 14.81
C LYS A 381 -33.05 -11.64 15.93
N LYS A 382 -32.88 -11.18 17.18
CA LYS A 382 -33.42 -11.82 18.38
C LYS A 382 -33.66 -10.72 19.41
N LYS A 383 -34.81 -10.10 19.34
CA LYS A 383 -35.76 -9.76 20.41
C LYS A 383 -36.99 -9.19 19.75
#